data_2628c35691268f6b58e5aee9759320a4
#
_entry.id   2628c35691268f6b58e5aee9759320a4
#
_cell.length_a   1.000
_cell.length_b   1.000
_cell.length_c   1.000
_cell.angle_alpha   90.00
_cell.angle_beta   90.00
_cell.angle_gamma   90.00
#
_symmetry.space_group_name_H-M   'P 1'
#
loop_
_entity.id
_entity.type
_entity.pdbx_description
1 polymer ?
#
loop_
_entity_poly.entity_id
_entity_poly.type
_entity_poly.pdbx_seq_one_letter_code
_entity_poly.pdbx_strand_id
1 'polypeptide(L)'
;MTKICIFGAGSIGGFIATSLKKTNAQVSLIARGEHKKAIEQNGLTFIRDDNKINFKFDVTDNPKDLDEQDFIIISVKANAISKISESLKPIMGKKTSIICAINGLPWWYFHKANTGTKLDNQIVESVDPGGKIWQTLGPERAIGCVVYPACQILEPGVIKHNGNGERFSLGEPDGTRSERLKIISSLFIEGGLKAPQKKNLRDEIWVKLWGNCSFNPVSALTNKTMDEMGNDPETYNLIKVLMQECQQVGEKIGVKFNISIEDRIKSCLLYTSPSPRD
;
A
#
# COMPACT_ATOMS: atom_id res chain seq x y z
N MET A 1 -7.43 0.71 -24.07
CA MET A 1 -6.20 0.50 -23.27
C MET A 1 -6.42 1.17 -21.92
N THR A 2 -6.20 0.46 -20.81
CA THR A 2 -6.40 1.01 -19.45
C THR A 2 -5.28 1.97 -19.10
N LYS A 3 -5.63 3.22 -18.72
CA LYS A 3 -4.67 4.25 -18.31
C LYS A 3 -4.46 4.20 -16.80
N ILE A 4 -3.22 4.05 -16.36
CA ILE A 4 -2.85 3.93 -14.94
C ILE A 4 -1.76 4.93 -14.60
N CYS A 5 -2.04 5.81 -13.65
CA CYS A 5 -1.05 6.70 -13.06
C CYS A 5 -0.53 6.10 -11.75
N ILE A 6 0.78 5.94 -11.62
CA ILE A 6 1.45 5.64 -10.35
C ILE A 6 1.92 6.96 -9.73
N PHE A 7 1.21 7.44 -8.72
CA PHE A 7 1.59 8.65 -8.01
C PHE A 7 2.55 8.33 -6.87
N GLY A 8 3.83 8.58 -7.10
CA GLY A 8 4.94 8.23 -6.23
C GLY A 8 5.69 7.00 -6.73
N ALA A 9 6.57 7.16 -7.71
CA ALA A 9 7.39 6.08 -8.26
C ALA A 9 8.53 5.62 -7.31
N GLY A 10 8.25 5.62 -5.98
CA GLY A 10 9.15 5.11 -4.96
C GLY A 10 9.28 3.58 -5.00
N SER A 11 9.77 2.98 -3.91
CA SER A 11 10.05 1.53 -3.86
C SER A 11 8.83 0.67 -4.22
N ILE A 12 7.68 0.92 -3.61
CA ILE A 12 6.44 0.16 -3.87
C ILE A 12 5.80 0.58 -5.19
N GLY A 13 5.69 1.89 -5.45
CA GLY A 13 5.10 2.37 -6.70
C GLY A 13 5.88 1.95 -7.93
N GLY A 14 7.20 1.98 -7.86
CA GLY A 14 8.04 1.49 -8.93
C GLY A 14 7.92 -0.03 -9.14
N PHE A 15 7.81 -0.82 -8.07
CA PHE A 15 7.55 -2.26 -8.20
C PHE A 15 6.22 -2.53 -8.92
N ILE A 16 5.15 -1.85 -8.52
CA ILE A 16 3.85 -1.95 -9.21
C ILE A 16 3.99 -1.51 -10.67
N ALA A 17 4.66 -0.38 -10.91
CA ALA A 17 4.85 0.15 -12.26
C ALA A 17 5.57 -0.83 -13.19
N THR A 18 6.70 -1.39 -12.74
CA THR A 18 7.47 -2.37 -13.53
C THR A 18 6.70 -3.66 -13.80
N SER A 19 5.84 -4.06 -12.89
CA SER A 19 4.93 -5.20 -13.08
C SER A 19 3.85 -4.87 -14.13
N LEU A 20 3.17 -3.74 -13.99
CA LEU A 20 2.12 -3.32 -14.92
C LEU A 20 2.66 -2.98 -16.33
N LYS A 21 3.92 -2.58 -16.45
CA LYS A 21 4.57 -2.33 -17.76
C LYS A 21 4.66 -3.59 -18.64
N LYS A 22 4.53 -4.77 -18.03
CA LYS A 22 4.51 -6.05 -18.75
C LYS A 22 3.13 -6.40 -19.34
N THR A 23 2.12 -5.60 -19.03
CA THR A 23 0.74 -5.77 -19.49
C THR A 23 0.40 -4.83 -20.65
N ASN A 24 -0.83 -4.86 -21.13
CA ASN A 24 -1.31 -3.92 -22.13
C ASN A 24 -1.77 -2.57 -21.56
N ALA A 25 -1.55 -2.29 -20.27
CA ALA A 25 -1.90 -1.00 -19.67
C ALA A 25 -0.94 0.11 -20.08
N GLN A 26 -1.48 1.31 -20.24
CA GLN A 26 -0.67 2.54 -20.36
C GLN A 26 -0.33 3.03 -18.96
N VAL A 27 0.96 2.92 -18.60
CA VAL A 27 1.44 3.26 -17.26
C VAL A 27 2.28 4.53 -17.31
N SER A 28 1.85 5.57 -16.57
CA SER A 28 2.56 6.83 -16.39
C SER A 28 2.99 6.98 -14.94
N LEU A 29 4.15 7.61 -14.70
CA LEU A 29 4.72 7.81 -13.38
C LEU A 29 4.67 9.27 -12.97
N ILE A 30 4.32 9.51 -11.71
CA ILE A 30 4.57 10.80 -11.06
C ILE A 30 5.70 10.60 -10.05
N ALA A 31 6.82 11.25 -10.32
CA ALA A 31 8.01 11.25 -9.48
C ALA A 31 8.58 12.68 -9.41
N ARG A 32 9.52 12.92 -8.52
CA ARG A 32 10.15 14.26 -8.35
C ARG A 32 11.62 14.16 -8.02
N GLY A 33 12.31 15.31 -8.17
CA GLY A 33 13.73 15.44 -7.82
C GLY A 33 14.65 14.52 -8.62
N GLU A 34 15.72 14.07 -8.00
CA GLU A 34 16.73 13.22 -8.65
C GLU A 34 16.17 11.88 -9.11
N HIS A 35 15.18 11.32 -8.39
CA HIS A 35 14.54 10.07 -8.79
C HIS A 35 13.77 10.21 -10.12
N LYS A 36 13.05 11.33 -10.33
CA LYS A 36 12.40 11.64 -11.61
C LYS A 36 13.43 11.75 -12.72
N LYS A 37 14.48 12.58 -12.52
CA LYS A 37 15.53 12.81 -13.52
C LYS A 37 16.21 11.50 -13.96
N ALA A 38 16.52 10.64 -12.99
CA ALA A 38 17.13 9.35 -13.27
C ALA A 38 16.20 8.44 -14.10
N ILE A 39 14.91 8.37 -13.77
CA ILE A 39 13.93 7.58 -14.53
C ILE A 39 13.76 8.13 -15.95
N GLU A 40 13.72 9.46 -16.10
CA GLU A 40 13.56 10.14 -17.40
C GLU A 40 14.74 9.86 -18.34
N GLN A 41 15.94 9.94 -17.82
CA GLN A 41 17.16 9.73 -18.60
C GLN A 41 17.45 8.25 -18.86
N ASN A 42 17.40 7.43 -17.82
CA ASN A 42 17.91 6.07 -17.83
C ASN A 42 16.81 4.98 -17.77
N GLY A 43 15.57 5.36 -17.47
CA GLY A 43 14.50 4.43 -17.13
C GLY A 43 14.54 4.01 -15.66
N LEU A 44 13.57 3.20 -15.26
CA LEU A 44 13.46 2.61 -13.91
C LEU A 44 14.08 1.22 -13.92
N THR A 45 15.16 1.03 -13.18
CA THR A 45 15.80 -0.27 -13.00
C THR A 45 15.18 -0.98 -11.80
N PHE A 46 14.69 -2.19 -12.05
CA PHE A 46 14.15 -3.08 -11.03
C PHE A 46 15.10 -4.26 -10.82
N ILE A 47 15.49 -4.47 -9.56
CA ILE A 47 16.37 -5.55 -9.16
C ILE A 47 15.58 -6.54 -8.31
N ARG A 48 15.64 -7.81 -8.69
CA ARG A 48 15.11 -8.92 -7.92
C ARG A 48 16.09 -10.07 -7.98
N ASP A 49 16.50 -10.54 -6.82
CA ASP A 49 17.62 -11.45 -6.68
C ASP A 49 18.85 -10.86 -7.40
N ASP A 50 19.48 -11.56 -8.31
CA ASP A 50 20.60 -11.04 -9.12
C ASP A 50 20.17 -10.48 -10.49
N ASN A 51 18.85 -10.50 -10.77
CA ASN A 51 18.32 -10.04 -12.05
C ASN A 51 18.03 -8.53 -12.02
N LYS A 52 18.56 -7.82 -13.03
CA LYS A 52 18.31 -6.39 -13.26
C LYS A 52 17.53 -6.22 -14.57
N ILE A 53 16.38 -5.57 -14.50
CA ILE A 53 15.57 -5.25 -15.68
C ILE A 53 15.30 -3.75 -15.67
N ASN A 54 15.50 -3.11 -16.81
CA ASN A 54 15.22 -1.69 -16.99
C ASN A 54 13.93 -1.49 -17.80
N PHE A 55 13.12 -0.53 -17.37
CA PHE A 55 11.87 -0.17 -18.00
C PHE A 55 11.82 1.32 -18.32
N LYS A 56 11.41 1.67 -19.54
CA LYS A 56 11.15 3.06 -19.92
C LYS A 56 9.71 3.44 -19.60
N PHE A 57 9.52 4.61 -19.01
CA PHE A 57 8.22 5.16 -18.64
C PHE A 57 8.10 6.62 -19.06
N ASP A 58 6.86 7.04 -19.30
CA ASP A 58 6.51 8.45 -19.28
C ASP A 58 6.47 8.89 -17.82
N VAL A 59 7.34 9.84 -17.44
CA VAL A 59 7.47 10.33 -16.07
C VAL A 59 7.35 11.84 -16.04
N THR A 60 6.55 12.35 -15.12
CA THR A 60 6.40 13.78 -14.85
C THR A 60 6.33 14.05 -13.35
N ASP A 61 6.48 15.28 -12.93
CA ASP A 61 6.20 15.75 -11.57
C ASP A 61 4.90 16.58 -11.49
N ASN A 62 4.30 16.86 -12.65
CA ASN A 62 3.06 17.63 -12.74
C ASN A 62 1.90 16.76 -13.27
N PRO A 63 0.90 16.42 -12.43
CA PRO A 63 -0.25 15.65 -12.87
C PRO A 63 -0.99 16.23 -14.09
N LYS A 64 -0.95 17.54 -14.30
CA LYS A 64 -1.63 18.21 -15.43
C LYS A 64 -1.05 17.83 -16.80
N ASP A 65 0.13 17.19 -16.83
CA ASP A 65 0.73 16.72 -18.07
C ASP A 65 0.10 15.39 -18.55
N LEU A 66 -0.75 14.78 -17.71
CA LEU A 66 -1.43 13.53 -18.00
C LEU A 66 -2.92 13.75 -18.28
N ASP A 67 -3.49 12.94 -19.16
CA ASP A 67 -4.94 12.85 -19.35
C ASP A 67 -5.66 12.24 -18.13
N GLU A 68 -7.00 12.18 -18.19
CA GLU A 68 -7.80 11.41 -17.22
C GLU A 68 -7.36 9.95 -17.17
N GLN A 69 -7.27 9.40 -15.97
CA GLN A 69 -6.81 8.04 -15.70
C GLN A 69 -7.98 7.13 -15.30
N ASP A 70 -7.93 5.87 -15.69
CA ASP A 70 -8.87 4.86 -15.19
C ASP A 70 -8.54 4.48 -13.74
N PHE A 71 -7.24 4.37 -13.43
CA PHE A 71 -6.76 4.08 -12.09
C PHE A 71 -5.62 5.04 -11.68
N ILE A 72 -5.69 5.50 -10.44
CA ILE A 72 -4.60 6.24 -9.80
C ILE A 72 -4.13 5.39 -8.62
N ILE A 73 -2.89 4.94 -8.66
CA ILE A 73 -2.26 4.19 -7.57
C ILE A 73 -1.36 5.13 -6.78
N ILE A 74 -1.76 5.44 -5.56
CA ILE A 74 -1.03 6.33 -4.65
C ILE A 74 -0.09 5.47 -3.81
N SER A 75 1.22 5.71 -3.92
CA SER A 75 2.27 4.99 -3.21
C SER A 75 3.29 5.92 -2.54
N VAL A 76 2.86 7.13 -2.22
CA VAL A 76 3.60 8.06 -1.37
C VAL A 76 3.44 7.69 0.11
N LYS A 77 4.21 8.29 1.02
CA LYS A 77 3.99 8.11 2.46
C LYS A 77 2.60 8.62 2.87
N ALA A 78 1.95 7.95 3.82
CA ALA A 78 0.57 8.26 4.23
C ALA A 78 0.35 9.73 4.58
N ASN A 79 1.28 10.36 5.30
CA ASN A 79 1.23 11.77 5.69
C ASN A 79 1.37 12.78 4.52
N ALA A 80 1.68 12.29 3.32
CA ALA A 80 1.75 13.14 2.13
C ALA A 80 0.43 13.19 1.36
N ILE A 81 -0.52 12.26 1.58
CA ILE A 81 -1.74 12.13 0.77
C ILE A 81 -2.58 13.40 0.82
N SER A 82 -2.82 13.96 2.01
CA SER A 82 -3.59 15.21 2.17
C SER A 82 -2.97 16.40 1.40
N LYS A 83 -1.64 16.41 1.27
CA LYS A 83 -0.92 17.48 0.55
C LYS A 83 -1.05 17.35 -0.97
N ILE A 84 -1.15 16.10 -1.48
CA ILE A 84 -1.17 15.84 -2.92
C ILE A 84 -2.58 15.66 -3.48
N SER A 85 -3.60 15.48 -2.62
CA SER A 85 -4.95 15.13 -3.04
C SER A 85 -5.52 16.12 -4.06
N GLU A 86 -5.36 17.43 -3.85
CA GLU A 86 -5.81 18.47 -4.78
C GLU A 86 -5.14 18.38 -6.15
N SER A 87 -3.86 18.01 -6.20
CA SER A 87 -3.11 17.89 -7.45
C SER A 87 -3.56 16.74 -8.34
N LEU A 88 -4.33 15.78 -7.79
CA LEU A 88 -4.87 14.67 -8.55
C LEU A 88 -6.12 15.02 -9.37
N LYS A 89 -6.83 16.10 -9.03
CA LYS A 89 -8.08 16.50 -9.69
C LYS A 89 -8.00 16.56 -11.23
N PRO A 90 -6.91 17.09 -11.84
CA PRO A 90 -6.83 17.17 -13.30
C PRO A 90 -6.85 15.81 -14.02
N ILE A 91 -6.42 14.73 -13.35
CA ILE A 91 -6.35 13.38 -13.93
C ILE A 91 -7.47 12.45 -13.44
N MET A 92 -8.42 13.01 -12.66
CA MET A 92 -9.58 12.29 -12.14
C MET A 92 -10.80 12.52 -13.02
N GLY A 93 -11.21 11.52 -13.79
CA GLY A 93 -12.50 11.50 -14.48
C GLY A 93 -13.63 10.93 -13.62
N LYS A 94 -14.83 10.85 -14.18
CA LYS A 94 -16.02 10.34 -13.45
C LYS A 94 -15.84 8.90 -12.94
N LYS A 95 -15.13 8.06 -13.68
CA LYS A 95 -14.94 6.63 -13.38
C LYS A 95 -13.59 6.30 -12.77
N THR A 96 -12.72 7.27 -12.56
CA THR A 96 -11.39 7.04 -11.99
C THR A 96 -11.49 6.35 -10.64
N SER A 97 -10.75 5.27 -10.48
CA SER A 97 -10.61 4.55 -9.22
C SER A 97 -9.28 4.87 -8.55
N ILE A 98 -9.27 4.97 -7.23
CA ILE A 98 -8.08 5.35 -6.44
C ILE A 98 -7.68 4.19 -5.55
N ILE A 99 -6.42 3.77 -5.66
CA ILE A 99 -5.82 2.69 -4.88
C ILE A 99 -4.69 3.27 -4.06
N CYS A 100 -4.82 3.22 -2.73
CA CYS A 100 -3.71 3.61 -1.85
C CYS A 100 -2.87 2.37 -1.51
N ALA A 101 -1.74 2.22 -2.20
CA ALA A 101 -0.78 1.14 -1.95
C ALA A 101 0.19 1.55 -0.81
N ILE A 102 -0.35 1.72 0.39
CA ILE A 102 0.33 2.20 1.59
C ILE A 102 -0.01 1.36 2.81
N ASN A 103 0.81 1.46 3.86
CA ASN A 103 0.57 0.81 5.14
C ASN A 103 -0.34 1.67 6.05
N GLY A 104 -0.95 1.05 7.06
CA GLY A 104 -1.80 1.69 8.04
C GLY A 104 -3.29 1.64 7.70
N LEU A 105 -4.11 2.37 8.46
CA LEU A 105 -5.52 2.51 8.19
C LEU A 105 -5.73 3.49 7.03
N PRO A 106 -6.55 3.13 6.03
CA PRO A 106 -6.83 4.03 4.92
C PRO A 106 -7.86 5.12 5.31
N TRP A 107 -7.78 6.28 4.67
CA TRP A 107 -8.68 7.39 4.88
C TRP A 107 -10.17 7.06 4.64
N TRP A 108 -10.47 6.08 3.78
CA TRP A 108 -11.83 5.59 3.46
C TRP A 108 -12.32 4.48 4.41
N TYR A 109 -11.60 4.18 5.49
CA TYR A 109 -11.78 2.95 6.29
C TYR A 109 -13.23 2.69 6.70
N PHE A 110 -13.99 3.70 7.15
CA PHE A 110 -15.38 3.54 7.56
C PHE A 110 -16.39 3.73 6.42
N HIS A 111 -15.95 4.03 5.18
CA HIS A 111 -16.87 4.12 4.05
C HIS A 111 -17.51 2.76 3.77
N LYS A 112 -18.85 2.69 3.83
CA LYS A 112 -19.62 1.45 3.66
C LYS A 112 -19.09 0.29 4.50
N ALA A 113 -18.60 0.57 5.70
CA ALA A 113 -18.02 -0.44 6.58
C ALA A 113 -19.08 -1.39 7.16
N ASN A 114 -20.30 -0.89 7.35
CA ASN A 114 -21.42 -1.64 7.90
C ASN A 114 -21.09 -2.28 9.26
N THR A 115 -20.41 -1.53 10.11
CA THR A 115 -20.03 -1.97 11.47
C THR A 115 -21.23 -1.99 12.41
N GLY A 116 -22.31 -1.31 12.04
CA GLY A 116 -23.46 -1.07 12.90
C GLY A 116 -23.20 -0.06 14.02
N THR A 117 -22.12 0.70 13.91
CA THR A 117 -21.73 1.72 14.90
C THR A 117 -21.88 3.13 14.32
N LYS A 118 -21.74 4.15 15.18
CA LYS A 118 -21.72 5.56 14.77
C LYS A 118 -20.52 5.92 13.88
N LEU A 119 -19.56 5.01 13.70
CA LEU A 119 -18.37 5.20 12.89
C LEU A 119 -18.64 4.97 11.40
N ASP A 120 -19.75 4.32 11.05
CA ASP A 120 -20.08 4.04 9.64
C ASP A 120 -20.18 5.33 8.83
N ASN A 121 -19.45 5.37 7.71
CA ASN A 121 -19.29 6.52 6.83
C ASN A 121 -18.69 7.78 7.49
N GLN A 122 -17.99 7.62 8.61
CA GLN A 122 -17.24 8.71 9.24
C GLN A 122 -15.79 8.75 8.73
N ILE A 123 -15.20 9.91 8.79
CA ILE A 123 -13.76 10.08 8.53
C ILE A 123 -12.94 9.48 9.69
N VAL A 124 -11.71 9.06 9.38
CA VAL A 124 -10.72 8.70 10.40
C VAL A 124 -9.88 9.95 10.67
N GLU A 125 -10.27 10.74 11.66
CA GLU A 125 -9.72 12.07 11.94
C GLU A 125 -8.18 12.06 12.11
N SER A 126 -7.61 11.00 12.71
CA SER A 126 -6.16 10.84 12.85
C SER A 126 -5.43 10.55 11.53
N VAL A 127 -6.14 10.10 10.50
CA VAL A 127 -5.58 9.80 9.17
C VAL A 127 -5.87 10.92 8.18
N ASP A 128 -7.05 11.52 8.27
CA ASP A 128 -7.53 12.58 7.38
C ASP A 128 -8.14 13.73 8.19
N PRO A 129 -7.30 14.54 8.86
CA PRO A 129 -7.76 15.65 9.68
C PRO A 129 -8.66 16.63 8.89
N GLY A 130 -9.88 16.82 9.39
CA GLY A 130 -10.90 17.66 8.75
C GLY A 130 -11.47 17.06 7.46
N GLY A 131 -11.20 15.81 7.12
CA GLY A 131 -11.78 15.12 5.98
C GLY A 131 -11.34 15.64 4.61
N LYS A 132 -10.17 16.24 4.50
CA LYS A 132 -9.68 16.83 3.24
C LYS A 132 -9.50 15.78 2.14
N ILE A 133 -8.94 14.61 2.46
CA ILE A 133 -8.74 13.53 1.50
C ILE A 133 -10.10 12.98 1.08
N TRP A 134 -10.98 12.75 2.06
CA TRP A 134 -12.35 12.28 1.84
C TRP A 134 -13.13 13.17 0.89
N GLN A 135 -13.11 14.49 1.12
CA GLN A 135 -13.81 15.46 0.28
C GLN A 135 -13.20 15.61 -1.11
N THR A 136 -11.86 15.55 -1.21
CA THR A 136 -11.16 15.78 -2.47
C THR A 136 -11.17 14.58 -3.39
N LEU A 137 -10.91 13.39 -2.84
CA LEU A 137 -10.77 12.16 -3.63
C LEU A 137 -12.10 11.41 -3.81
N GLY A 138 -13.03 11.54 -2.85
CA GLY A 138 -14.29 10.82 -2.85
C GLY A 138 -14.15 9.33 -2.47
N PRO A 139 -14.72 8.89 -1.34
CA PRO A 139 -14.52 7.52 -0.85
C PRO A 139 -15.14 6.45 -1.76
N GLU A 140 -16.09 6.82 -2.62
CA GLU A 140 -16.69 5.95 -3.63
C GLU A 140 -15.71 5.52 -4.73
N ARG A 141 -14.59 6.24 -4.89
CA ARG A 141 -13.51 5.92 -5.83
C ARG A 141 -12.50 4.93 -5.26
N ALA A 142 -12.53 4.71 -3.96
CA ALA A 142 -11.53 3.90 -3.29
C ALA A 142 -11.63 2.41 -3.65
N ILE A 143 -10.49 1.80 -3.94
CA ILE A 143 -10.25 0.37 -3.90
C ILE A 143 -9.19 0.14 -2.83
N GLY A 144 -9.48 -0.70 -1.88
CA GLY A 144 -8.54 -1.03 -0.81
C GLY A 144 -7.38 -1.89 -1.31
N CYS A 145 -6.21 -1.68 -0.72
CA CYS A 145 -5.00 -2.43 -1.05
C CYS A 145 -4.19 -2.70 0.21
N VAL A 146 -3.85 -3.98 0.45
CA VAL A 146 -2.89 -4.38 1.48
C VAL A 146 -1.60 -4.81 0.80
N VAL A 147 -0.50 -4.12 1.12
CA VAL A 147 0.81 -4.25 0.46
C VAL A 147 1.73 -5.16 1.29
N TYR A 148 2.18 -6.27 0.75
CA TYR A 148 3.09 -7.19 1.45
C TYR A 148 4.55 -7.11 0.98
N PRO A 149 4.86 -6.70 -0.27
CA PRO A 149 6.24 -6.60 -0.71
C PRO A 149 7.09 -5.67 0.15
N ALA A 150 8.35 -6.04 0.30
CA ALA A 150 9.39 -5.21 0.84
C ALA A 150 10.30 -4.76 -0.30
N CYS A 151 10.39 -3.46 -0.52
CA CYS A 151 11.21 -2.87 -1.57
C CYS A 151 11.95 -1.66 -1.01
N GLN A 152 13.14 -1.41 -1.55
CA GLN A 152 13.94 -0.23 -1.23
C GLN A 152 14.43 0.48 -2.49
N ILE A 153 14.67 1.77 -2.39
CA ILE A 153 15.38 2.54 -3.41
C ILE A 153 16.84 2.45 -3.05
N LEU A 154 17.67 1.87 -3.92
CA LEU A 154 19.12 1.82 -3.74
C LEU A 154 19.77 3.14 -4.11
N GLU A 155 19.34 3.70 -5.23
CA GLU A 155 19.77 5.00 -5.76
C GLU A 155 18.66 5.58 -6.66
N PRO A 156 18.71 6.85 -7.04
CA PRO A 156 17.73 7.42 -7.95
C PRO A 156 17.53 6.56 -9.21
N GLY A 157 16.28 6.17 -9.50
CA GLY A 157 15.93 5.33 -10.64
C GLY A 157 16.20 3.83 -10.46
N VAL A 158 16.66 3.37 -9.28
CA VAL A 158 16.95 1.95 -9.03
C VAL A 158 16.21 1.45 -7.79
N ILE A 159 15.38 0.44 -7.99
CA ILE A 159 14.57 -0.19 -6.94
C ILE A 159 14.98 -1.65 -6.80
N LYS A 160 15.13 -2.09 -5.55
CA LYS A 160 15.37 -3.50 -5.21
C LYS A 160 14.17 -4.07 -4.45
N HIS A 161 13.70 -5.24 -4.89
CA HIS A 161 12.75 -6.06 -4.18
C HIS A 161 13.50 -6.98 -3.21
N ASN A 162 13.10 -6.98 -1.95
CA ASN A 162 13.68 -7.81 -0.91
C ASN A 162 12.71 -8.94 -0.54
N GLY A 163 13.24 -10.17 -0.48
CA GLY A 163 12.45 -11.35 -0.17
C GLY A 163 11.45 -11.76 -1.28
N ASN A 164 10.45 -12.56 -0.91
CA ASN A 164 9.54 -13.23 -1.87
C ASN A 164 8.10 -12.65 -1.85
N GLY A 165 7.88 -11.53 -1.19
CA GLY A 165 6.55 -10.93 -1.07
C GLY A 165 6.09 -10.29 -2.38
N GLU A 166 5.04 -10.83 -3.02
CA GLU A 166 4.47 -10.31 -4.28
C GLU A 166 2.99 -9.95 -4.14
N ARG A 167 2.44 -10.06 -2.92
CA ARG A 167 1.00 -9.97 -2.72
C ARG A 167 0.54 -8.55 -2.46
N PHE A 168 -0.45 -8.13 -3.24
CA PHE A 168 -1.26 -6.94 -3.06
C PHE A 168 -2.72 -7.37 -2.95
N SER A 169 -3.22 -7.57 -1.74
CA SER A 169 -4.62 -7.94 -1.56
C SER A 169 -5.51 -6.75 -1.85
N LEU A 170 -6.47 -6.91 -2.75
CA LEU A 170 -7.38 -5.86 -3.21
C LEU A 170 -8.81 -6.12 -2.75
N GLY A 171 -9.61 -5.07 -2.55
CA GLY A 171 -11.01 -5.21 -2.21
C GLY A 171 -11.80 -3.90 -2.26
N GLU A 172 -13.08 -4.01 -2.58
CA GLU A 172 -14.00 -2.88 -2.46
C GLU A 172 -14.30 -2.57 -0.99
N PRO A 173 -14.55 -1.28 -0.65
CA PRO A 173 -14.95 -0.91 0.70
C PRO A 173 -16.19 -1.64 1.23
N ASP A 174 -17.14 -2.01 0.36
CA ASP A 174 -18.36 -2.74 0.71
C ASP A 174 -18.24 -4.27 0.54
N GLY A 175 -17.06 -4.76 0.17
CA GLY A 175 -16.80 -6.19 -0.03
C GLY A 175 -17.38 -6.78 -1.32
N THR A 176 -17.92 -5.96 -2.22
CA THR A 176 -18.44 -6.42 -3.52
C THR A 176 -17.28 -6.80 -4.48
N ARG A 177 -17.62 -7.55 -5.52
CA ARG A 177 -16.70 -7.88 -6.63
C ARG A 177 -17.08 -7.07 -7.85
N SER A 178 -16.70 -5.79 -7.84
CA SER A 178 -16.99 -4.87 -8.95
C SER A 178 -16.15 -5.15 -10.19
N GLU A 179 -16.57 -4.61 -11.32
CA GLU A 179 -15.82 -4.75 -12.57
C GLU A 179 -14.45 -4.04 -12.50
N ARG A 180 -14.39 -2.85 -11.88
CA ARG A 180 -13.13 -2.11 -11.70
C ARG A 180 -12.14 -2.90 -10.84
N LEU A 181 -12.62 -3.59 -9.80
CA LEU A 181 -11.78 -4.45 -8.97
C LEU A 181 -11.23 -5.65 -9.75
N LYS A 182 -12.06 -6.27 -10.60
CA LYS A 182 -11.62 -7.37 -11.48
C LYS A 182 -10.54 -6.91 -12.46
N ILE A 183 -10.75 -5.76 -13.12
CA ILE A 183 -9.81 -5.20 -14.10
C ILE A 183 -8.44 -5.00 -13.45
N ILE A 184 -8.36 -4.27 -12.34
CA ILE A 184 -7.06 -3.98 -11.72
C ILE A 184 -6.40 -5.22 -11.12
N SER A 185 -7.18 -6.14 -10.53
CA SER A 185 -6.67 -7.42 -10.03
C SER A 185 -6.08 -8.26 -11.18
N SER A 186 -6.76 -8.33 -12.33
CA SER A 186 -6.27 -9.06 -13.51
C SER A 186 -4.99 -8.47 -14.04
N LEU A 187 -4.89 -7.14 -14.17
CA LEU A 187 -3.66 -6.46 -14.61
C LEU A 187 -2.49 -6.71 -13.65
N PHE A 188 -2.72 -6.71 -12.34
CA PHE A 188 -1.68 -7.06 -11.37
C PHE A 188 -1.20 -8.50 -11.56
N ILE A 189 -2.12 -9.45 -11.76
CA ILE A 189 -1.80 -10.87 -11.96
C ILE A 189 -1.06 -11.07 -13.29
N GLU A 190 -1.52 -10.44 -14.38
CA GLU A 190 -0.85 -10.46 -15.69
C GLU A 190 0.57 -9.90 -15.60
N GLY A 191 0.78 -8.85 -14.80
CA GLY A 191 2.08 -8.26 -14.51
C GLY A 191 2.98 -9.11 -13.60
N GLY A 192 2.51 -10.27 -13.11
CA GLY A 192 3.27 -11.21 -12.26
C GLY A 192 3.11 -10.98 -10.76
N LEU A 193 2.14 -10.17 -10.34
CA LEU A 193 1.85 -9.96 -8.92
C LEU A 193 0.75 -10.91 -8.42
N LYS A 194 0.70 -11.15 -7.12
CA LYS A 194 -0.42 -11.83 -6.47
C LYS A 194 -1.43 -10.80 -6.00
N ALA A 195 -2.60 -10.73 -6.64
CA ALA A 195 -3.63 -9.74 -6.35
C ALA A 195 -4.99 -10.38 -6.00
N PRO A 196 -5.10 -11.13 -4.88
CA PRO A 196 -6.36 -11.75 -4.50
C PRO A 196 -7.40 -10.70 -4.15
N GLN A 197 -8.63 -10.90 -4.66
CA GLN A 197 -9.79 -10.07 -4.33
C GLN A 197 -10.38 -10.53 -2.99
N LYS A 198 -10.45 -9.62 -2.02
CA LYS A 198 -10.92 -9.90 -0.66
C LYS A 198 -12.29 -9.29 -0.42
N LYS A 199 -13.23 -10.10 0.04
CA LYS A 199 -14.55 -9.63 0.50
C LYS A 199 -14.41 -8.81 1.78
N ASN A 200 -13.61 -9.29 2.73
CA ASN A 200 -13.38 -8.65 4.03
C ASN A 200 -11.94 -8.12 4.10
N LEU A 201 -11.61 -7.12 3.27
CA LEU A 201 -10.25 -6.57 3.24
C LEU A 201 -9.85 -5.90 4.57
N ARG A 202 -10.83 -5.37 5.32
CA ARG A 202 -10.57 -4.74 6.63
C ARG A 202 -9.94 -5.71 7.64
N ASP A 203 -10.36 -6.97 7.65
CA ASP A 203 -9.75 -7.98 8.53
C ASP A 203 -8.26 -8.15 8.19
N GLU A 204 -7.92 -8.17 6.90
CA GLU A 204 -6.53 -8.29 6.44
C GLU A 204 -5.70 -7.02 6.73
N ILE A 205 -6.30 -5.84 6.64
CA ILE A 205 -5.66 -4.57 7.05
C ILE A 205 -5.22 -4.66 8.52
N TRP A 206 -6.10 -5.13 9.42
CA TRP A 206 -5.80 -5.23 10.84
C TRP A 206 -4.78 -6.33 11.17
N VAL A 207 -4.87 -7.49 10.53
CA VAL A 207 -3.86 -8.56 10.69
C VAL A 207 -2.47 -8.04 10.27
N LYS A 208 -2.39 -7.21 9.22
CA LYS A 208 -1.14 -6.58 8.84
C LYS A 208 -0.74 -5.48 9.82
N LEU A 209 -1.70 -4.69 10.29
CA LEU A 209 -1.47 -3.62 11.25
C LEU A 209 -0.84 -4.16 12.55
N TRP A 210 -1.18 -5.35 12.99
CA TRP A 210 -0.53 -6.00 14.13
C TRP A 210 1.00 -5.96 14.06
N GLY A 211 1.57 -6.36 12.92
CA GLY A 211 3.01 -6.30 12.72
C GLY A 211 3.54 -4.87 12.72
N ASN A 212 2.82 -3.96 12.06
CA ASN A 212 3.27 -2.58 11.92
C ASN A 212 3.21 -1.80 13.25
N CYS A 213 2.19 -2.05 14.10
CA CYS A 213 2.03 -1.32 15.36
C CYS A 213 2.83 -1.94 16.54
N SER A 214 3.37 -3.15 16.37
CA SER A 214 4.14 -3.83 17.40
C SER A 214 5.62 -3.94 17.04
N PHE A 215 5.98 -4.70 16.01
CA PHE A 215 7.38 -4.93 15.64
C PHE A 215 8.12 -3.66 15.24
N ASN A 216 7.51 -2.81 14.40
CA ASN A 216 8.20 -1.63 13.91
C ASN A 216 8.60 -0.64 15.02
N PRO A 217 7.72 -0.24 15.96
CA PRO A 217 8.11 0.65 17.04
C PRO A 217 9.09 -0.03 18.02
N VAL A 218 8.93 -1.32 18.33
CA VAL A 218 9.84 -2.03 19.23
C VAL A 218 11.24 -2.12 18.62
N SER A 219 11.36 -2.51 17.33
CA SER A 219 12.63 -2.49 16.61
C SER A 219 13.26 -1.10 16.61
N ALA A 220 12.43 -0.07 16.40
CA ALA A 220 12.86 1.32 16.38
C ALA A 220 13.47 1.79 17.71
N LEU A 221 12.91 1.35 18.83
CA LEU A 221 13.35 1.74 20.17
C LEU A 221 14.53 0.91 20.65
N THR A 222 14.59 -0.37 20.29
CA THR A 222 15.59 -1.31 20.79
C THR A 222 16.79 -1.47 19.86
N ASN A 223 16.68 -1.03 18.58
CA ASN A 223 17.61 -1.33 17.49
C ASN A 223 17.78 -2.85 17.22
N LYS A 224 16.87 -3.68 17.71
CA LYS A 224 16.88 -5.12 17.48
C LYS A 224 16.26 -5.46 16.14
N THR A 225 16.83 -6.46 15.48
CA THR A 225 16.25 -7.10 14.31
C THR A 225 15.01 -7.91 14.70
N MET A 226 14.22 -8.34 13.70
CA MET A 226 13.04 -9.19 13.93
C MET A 226 13.42 -10.49 14.67
N ASP A 227 14.52 -11.11 14.27
CA ASP A 227 15.01 -12.36 14.87
C ASP A 227 15.44 -12.14 16.33
N GLU A 228 16.22 -11.10 16.61
CA GLU A 228 16.62 -10.75 17.98
C GLU A 228 15.42 -10.45 18.87
N MET A 229 14.40 -9.75 18.36
CA MET A 229 13.16 -9.50 19.11
C MET A 229 12.35 -10.77 19.39
N GLY A 230 12.36 -11.71 18.45
CA GLY A 230 11.65 -12.98 18.58
C GLY A 230 12.29 -13.93 19.58
N ASN A 231 13.61 -13.85 19.74
CA ASN A 231 14.40 -14.69 20.65
C ASN A 231 14.59 -14.08 22.06
N ASP A 232 14.24 -12.81 22.24
CA ASP A 232 14.30 -12.14 23.53
C ASP A 232 12.91 -12.15 24.19
N PRO A 233 12.76 -12.84 25.35
CA PRO A 233 11.47 -13.00 26.03
C PRO A 233 10.78 -11.67 26.37
N GLU A 234 11.52 -10.62 26.70
CA GLU A 234 10.96 -9.32 27.11
C GLU A 234 10.37 -8.59 25.91
N THR A 235 11.11 -8.49 24.80
CA THR A 235 10.63 -7.88 23.57
C THR A 235 9.51 -8.69 22.93
N TYR A 236 9.58 -10.03 22.96
CA TYR A 236 8.52 -10.91 22.52
C TYR A 236 7.21 -10.65 23.27
N ASN A 237 7.28 -10.60 24.62
CA ASN A 237 6.11 -10.32 25.46
C ASN A 237 5.54 -8.92 25.20
N LEU A 238 6.38 -7.90 25.07
CA LEU A 238 5.95 -6.55 24.72
C LEU A 238 5.21 -6.52 23.37
N ILE A 239 5.75 -7.18 22.35
CA ILE A 239 5.11 -7.30 21.02
C ILE A 239 3.74 -7.97 21.16
N LYS A 240 3.64 -9.04 21.94
CA LYS A 240 2.38 -9.75 22.18
C LYS A 240 1.33 -8.85 22.84
N VAL A 241 1.71 -8.09 23.88
CA VAL A 241 0.83 -7.14 24.57
C VAL A 241 0.33 -6.06 23.60
N LEU A 242 1.22 -5.45 22.81
CA LEU A 242 0.84 -4.45 21.81
C LEU A 242 -0.13 -5.01 20.75
N MET A 243 0.06 -6.26 20.34
CA MET A 243 -0.87 -6.92 19.43
C MET A 243 -2.24 -7.18 20.09
N GLN A 244 -2.28 -7.57 21.36
CA GLN A 244 -3.51 -7.76 22.12
C GLN A 244 -4.32 -6.46 22.25
N GLU A 245 -3.67 -5.34 22.56
CA GLU A 245 -4.33 -4.04 22.59
C GLU A 245 -4.90 -3.65 21.21
N CYS A 246 -4.12 -3.83 20.16
CA CYS A 246 -4.56 -3.59 18.79
C CYS A 246 -5.76 -4.49 18.42
N GLN A 247 -5.75 -5.77 18.80
CA GLN A 247 -6.85 -6.71 18.59
C GLN A 247 -8.13 -6.24 19.27
N GLN A 248 -8.06 -5.88 20.54
CA GLN A 248 -9.21 -5.40 21.31
C GLN A 248 -9.89 -4.19 20.65
N VAL A 249 -9.11 -3.27 20.09
CA VAL A 249 -9.65 -2.13 19.33
C VAL A 249 -10.33 -2.60 18.04
N GLY A 250 -9.68 -3.49 17.28
CA GLY A 250 -10.23 -4.02 16.03
C GLY A 250 -11.54 -4.78 16.23
N GLU A 251 -11.61 -5.63 17.26
CA GLU A 251 -12.82 -6.41 17.60
C GLU A 251 -14.01 -5.51 17.94
N LYS A 252 -13.77 -4.40 18.66
CA LYS A 252 -14.82 -3.41 18.98
C LYS A 252 -15.46 -2.76 17.76
N ILE A 253 -14.77 -2.73 16.63
CA ILE A 253 -15.28 -2.19 15.35
C ILE A 253 -15.61 -3.29 14.33
N GLY A 254 -15.74 -4.56 14.80
CA GLY A 254 -16.24 -5.68 14.01
C GLY A 254 -15.20 -6.42 13.18
N VAL A 255 -13.90 -6.18 13.38
CA VAL A 255 -12.81 -6.92 12.71
C VAL A 255 -12.75 -8.35 13.22
N LYS A 256 -12.55 -9.30 12.30
CA LYS A 256 -12.36 -10.72 12.60
C LYS A 256 -10.91 -11.12 12.36
N PHE A 257 -10.24 -11.55 13.40
CA PHE A 257 -8.89 -12.06 13.33
C PHE A 257 -8.92 -13.58 13.14
N ASN A 258 -8.62 -14.05 11.92
CA ASN A 258 -8.70 -15.47 11.55
C ASN A 258 -7.39 -16.24 11.83
N ILE A 259 -6.44 -15.63 12.51
CA ILE A 259 -5.18 -16.23 12.96
C ILE A 259 -4.92 -15.83 14.41
N SER A 260 -4.14 -16.61 15.13
CA SER A 260 -3.70 -16.26 16.49
C SER A 260 -2.57 -15.20 16.46
N ILE A 261 -2.39 -14.49 17.56
CA ILE A 261 -1.25 -13.57 17.73
C ILE A 261 0.07 -14.33 17.62
N GLU A 262 0.15 -15.51 18.21
CA GLU A 262 1.32 -16.38 18.17
C GLU A 262 1.68 -16.79 16.73
N ASP A 263 0.70 -17.19 15.94
CA ASP A 263 0.92 -17.53 14.52
C ASP A 263 1.34 -16.30 13.71
N ARG A 264 0.78 -15.13 14.04
CA ARG A 264 1.17 -13.88 13.39
C ARG A 264 2.61 -13.50 13.73
N ILE A 265 3.02 -13.58 15.00
CA ILE A 265 4.40 -13.35 15.42
C ILE A 265 5.32 -14.31 14.68
N LYS A 266 5.02 -15.61 14.69
CA LYS A 266 5.78 -16.63 13.99
C LYS A 266 5.95 -16.34 12.50
N SER A 267 4.88 -15.90 11.84
CA SER A 267 4.95 -15.52 10.43
C SER A 267 5.79 -14.26 10.19
N CYS A 268 5.82 -13.32 11.11
CA CYS A 268 6.68 -12.13 11.01
C CYS A 268 8.16 -12.50 11.12
N LEU A 269 8.51 -13.42 12.03
CA LEU A 269 9.89 -13.87 12.24
C LEU A 269 10.43 -14.70 11.07
N LEU A 270 9.57 -15.49 10.43
CA LEU A 270 9.93 -16.27 9.23
C LEU A 270 10.19 -15.41 7.99
N TYR A 271 9.55 -14.24 7.90
CA TYR A 271 9.80 -13.27 6.85
C TYR A 271 10.73 -12.17 7.39
N THR A 272 12.03 -12.47 7.46
CA THR A 272 13.05 -11.46 7.78
C THR A 272 13.01 -10.36 6.72
N SER A 273 12.18 -9.36 6.95
CA SER A 273 12.24 -8.11 6.23
C SER A 273 13.37 -7.29 6.86
N PRO A 274 14.31 -6.75 6.08
CA PRO A 274 15.26 -5.79 6.64
C PRO A 274 14.48 -4.67 7.33
N SER A 275 15.04 -4.16 8.43
CA SER A 275 14.47 -3.05 9.17
C SER A 275 14.11 -1.89 8.22
N PRO A 276 13.00 -1.16 8.42
CA PRO A 276 12.68 0.02 7.62
C PRO A 276 13.75 1.12 7.65
N ARG A 277 14.84 0.90 8.36
CA ARG A 277 15.96 1.83 8.57
C ARG A 277 17.26 1.45 7.88
N ASP A 278 17.33 0.25 7.29
CA ASP A 278 18.52 -0.16 6.51
C ASP A 278 18.47 0.42 5.11
#